data_b6e5b3c5b724e74132bfbf9bd81b9de1
#
_entry.id   b6e5b3c5b724e74132bfbf9bd81b9de1
#
_cell.length_a   1.000
_cell.length_b   1.000
_cell.length_c   1.000
_cell.angle_alpha   90.00
_cell.angle_beta   90.00
_cell.angle_gamma   90.00
#
_symmetry.space_group_name_H-M   'P 1'
#
loop_
_entity.id
_entity.type
_entity.pdbx_description
1 polymer ?
#
loop_
_entity_poly.entity_id
_entity_poly.type
_entity_poly.pdbx_seq_one_letter_code
_entity_poly.pdbx_strand_id
1 'polypeptide(L)'
;PLEQWMKTQEESAKILTEQFMNVTTIGGLIINLLLMALLPAIAEELTFRGVLQRLFEGKSLEDASLQNGSKAPYSLKARIPHLAIWCSAILFSAIHMQFYGFVPRMLMGALFGYMLVWTGSLWIPILMHFTNNAMAVLLYFVALRQGWDMEKVDAIGTNDTLWLGVVSMVITIIGIYAFRRSITMSNASSRMSN
;
A
#
# COMPACT_ATOMS: atom_id res chain seq x y z
N PRO A 1 27.04 -7.89 -13.77
CA PRO A 1 27.20 -6.78 -12.82
C PRO A 1 25.85 -6.30 -12.22
N LEU A 2 24.84 -5.97 -13.04
CA LEU A 2 23.56 -5.44 -12.57
C LEU A 2 22.74 -6.50 -11.79
N GLU A 3 22.60 -7.70 -12.33
CA GLU A 3 21.88 -8.79 -11.67
C GLU A 3 22.49 -9.16 -10.32
N GLN A 4 23.82 -9.19 -10.23
CA GLN A 4 24.50 -9.46 -8.97
C GLN A 4 24.25 -8.38 -7.94
N TRP A 5 24.28 -7.12 -8.35
CA TRP A 5 23.95 -5.99 -7.47
C TRP A 5 22.49 -6.07 -7.00
N MET A 6 21.55 -6.37 -7.89
CA MET A 6 20.12 -6.56 -7.54
C MET A 6 19.95 -7.66 -6.49
N LYS A 7 20.60 -8.82 -6.69
CA LYS A 7 20.57 -9.94 -5.73
C LYS A 7 21.15 -9.54 -4.37
N THR A 8 22.25 -8.79 -4.36
CA THR A 8 22.88 -8.31 -3.11
C THR A 8 21.94 -7.38 -2.34
N GLN A 9 21.24 -6.46 -3.03
CA GLN A 9 20.27 -5.57 -2.38
C GLN A 9 19.09 -6.36 -1.80
N GLU A 10 18.54 -7.31 -2.56
CA GLU A 10 17.45 -8.18 -2.13
C GLU A 10 17.83 -8.99 -0.89
N GLU A 11 19.01 -9.62 -0.90
CA GLU A 11 19.53 -10.40 0.22
C GLU A 11 19.75 -9.56 1.47
N SER A 12 20.32 -8.36 1.31
CA SER A 12 20.51 -7.44 2.43
C SER A 12 19.18 -7.00 3.05
N ALA A 13 18.17 -6.70 2.23
CA ALA A 13 16.84 -6.35 2.70
C ALA A 13 16.16 -7.55 3.41
N LYS A 14 16.33 -8.76 2.88
CA LYS A 14 15.81 -9.99 3.49
C LYS A 14 16.42 -10.22 4.86
N ILE A 15 17.74 -10.19 4.99
CA ILE A 15 18.45 -10.39 6.26
C ILE A 15 17.99 -9.40 7.32
N LEU A 16 17.88 -8.12 6.98
CA LEU A 16 17.40 -7.10 7.90
C LEU A 16 15.95 -7.38 8.36
N THR A 17 15.08 -7.71 7.43
CA THR A 17 13.68 -8.02 7.73
C THR A 17 13.57 -9.22 8.65
N GLU A 18 14.30 -10.32 8.37
CA GLU A 18 14.32 -11.52 9.18
C GLU A 18 14.83 -11.25 10.61
N GLN A 19 15.87 -10.43 10.77
CA GLN A 19 16.39 -10.07 12.09
C GLN A 19 15.34 -9.35 12.94
N PHE A 20 14.58 -8.41 12.37
CA PHE A 20 13.49 -7.73 13.08
C PHE A 20 12.31 -8.67 13.35
N MET A 21 11.96 -9.51 12.38
CA MET A 21 10.80 -10.40 12.45
C MET A 21 11.03 -11.59 13.40
N ASN A 22 12.28 -11.95 13.70
CA ASN A 22 12.62 -13.13 14.52
C ASN A 22 12.31 -12.91 16.01
N VAL A 23 11.02 -12.74 16.35
CA VAL A 23 10.54 -12.56 17.71
C VAL A 23 9.40 -13.53 18.02
N THR A 24 9.43 -14.10 19.23
CA THR A 24 8.42 -15.07 19.70
C THR A 24 7.62 -14.58 20.90
N THR A 25 7.97 -13.41 21.43
CA THR A 25 7.29 -12.81 22.60
C THR A 25 6.19 -11.84 22.15
N ILE A 26 5.15 -11.69 22.96
CA ILE A 26 4.06 -10.72 22.69
C ILE A 26 4.59 -9.27 22.69
N GLY A 27 5.54 -8.94 23.58
CA GLY A 27 6.18 -7.62 23.59
C GLY A 27 6.92 -7.33 22.27
N GLY A 28 7.68 -8.31 21.74
CA GLY A 28 8.34 -8.22 20.45
C GLY A 28 7.35 -8.08 19.31
N LEU A 29 6.23 -8.83 19.32
CA LEU A 29 5.16 -8.68 18.34
C LEU A 29 4.59 -7.25 18.32
N ILE A 30 4.29 -6.68 19.48
CA ILE A 30 3.76 -5.31 19.57
C ILE A 30 4.76 -4.30 18.98
N ILE A 31 6.04 -4.43 19.34
CA ILE A 31 7.10 -3.58 18.79
C ILE A 31 7.18 -3.70 17.28
N ASN A 32 7.14 -4.93 16.74
CA ASN A 32 7.18 -5.15 15.29
C ASN A 32 5.93 -4.60 14.58
N LEU A 33 4.74 -4.73 15.16
CA LEU A 33 3.53 -4.11 14.61
C LEU A 33 3.64 -2.58 14.57
N LEU A 34 4.27 -1.96 15.55
CA LEU A 34 4.49 -0.52 15.58
C LEU A 34 5.56 -0.09 14.56
N LEU A 35 6.71 -0.77 14.53
CA LEU A 35 7.86 -0.36 13.72
C LEU A 35 7.79 -0.83 12.27
N MET A 36 7.25 -2.01 12.00
CA MET A 36 7.24 -2.62 10.67
C MET A 36 5.89 -2.48 9.95
N ALA A 37 4.80 -2.19 10.70
CA ALA A 37 3.49 -2.03 10.08
C ALA A 37 2.92 -0.62 10.22
N LEU A 38 2.80 -0.10 11.44
CA LEU A 38 2.12 1.19 11.66
C LEU A 38 2.96 2.38 11.20
N LEU A 39 4.22 2.44 11.63
CA LEU A 39 5.09 3.58 11.32
C LEU A 39 5.33 3.73 9.81
N PRO A 40 5.69 2.67 9.05
CA PRO A 40 5.82 2.76 7.60
C PRO A 40 4.50 3.15 6.93
N ALA A 41 3.37 2.56 7.33
CA ALA A 41 2.08 2.88 6.74
C ALA A 41 1.73 4.38 6.87
N ILE A 42 2.00 4.99 8.00
CA ILE A 42 1.77 6.43 8.18
C ILE A 42 2.79 7.25 7.37
N ALA A 43 4.08 6.99 7.55
CA ALA A 43 5.14 7.80 6.95
C ALA A 43 5.12 7.72 5.42
N GLU A 44 4.96 6.52 4.87
CA GLU A 44 4.98 6.32 3.43
C GLU A 44 3.71 6.85 2.77
N GLU A 45 2.51 6.63 3.35
CA GLU A 45 1.29 7.17 2.76
C GLU A 45 1.24 8.70 2.84
N LEU A 46 1.73 9.32 3.91
CA LEU A 46 1.88 10.77 3.98
C LEU A 46 2.83 11.28 2.88
N THR A 47 3.95 10.62 2.67
CA THR A 47 4.95 11.01 1.67
C THR A 47 4.43 10.80 0.25
N PHE A 48 3.96 9.58 -0.07
CA PHE A 48 3.62 9.22 -1.44
C PHE A 48 2.24 9.73 -1.87
N ARG A 49 1.23 9.63 -1.02
CA ARG A 49 -0.17 10.04 -1.35
C ARG A 49 -0.46 11.43 -0.85
N GLY A 50 0.08 11.79 0.31
CA GLY A 50 -0.08 13.13 0.88
C GLY A 50 0.69 14.20 0.11
N VAL A 51 1.91 13.91 -0.34
CA VAL A 51 2.79 14.89 -0.99
C VAL A 51 3.03 14.56 -2.46
N LEU A 52 3.74 13.46 -2.78
CA LEU A 52 4.22 13.19 -4.14
C LEU A 52 3.10 13.05 -5.16
N GLN A 53 2.07 12.28 -4.87
CA GLN A 53 0.93 12.10 -5.78
C GLN A 53 0.25 13.46 -6.04
N ARG A 54 0.06 14.29 -5.03
CA ARG A 54 -0.54 15.62 -5.18
C ARG A 54 0.33 16.57 -5.99
N LEU A 55 1.65 16.51 -5.83
CA LEU A 55 2.58 17.29 -6.66
C LEU A 55 2.49 16.87 -8.14
N PHE A 56 2.43 15.57 -8.42
CA PHE A 56 2.24 15.08 -9.80
C PHE A 56 0.87 15.42 -10.37
N GLU A 57 -0.17 15.55 -9.53
CA GLU A 57 -1.48 16.05 -9.94
C GLU A 57 -1.48 17.56 -10.25
N GLY A 58 -0.39 18.28 -9.94
CA GLY A 58 -0.30 19.73 -10.08
C GLY A 58 -1.17 20.52 -9.09
N LYS A 59 -1.53 19.89 -7.98
CA LYS A 59 -2.24 20.54 -6.88
C LYS A 59 -1.25 21.21 -5.95
N SER A 60 -1.22 22.53 -5.93
CA SER A 60 -0.48 23.31 -4.94
C SER A 60 -1.10 23.13 -3.55
N LEU A 61 -0.25 23.24 -2.50
CA LEU A 61 -0.75 23.33 -1.11
C LEU A 61 -1.64 24.57 -0.90
N GLU A 62 -1.52 25.58 -1.76
CA GLU A 62 -2.40 26.76 -1.80
C GLU A 62 -3.84 26.39 -2.16
N ASP A 63 -4.07 25.45 -3.08
CA ASP A 63 -5.42 25.01 -3.43
C ASP A 63 -6.14 24.31 -2.27
N ALA A 64 -5.40 23.70 -1.35
CA ALA A 64 -5.96 23.11 -0.15
C ALA A 64 -6.38 24.15 0.90
N SER A 65 -5.73 25.32 0.94
CA SER A 65 -6.06 26.40 1.88
C SER A 65 -7.25 27.25 1.41
N LEU A 66 -7.47 27.35 0.10
CA LEU A 66 -8.56 28.12 -0.50
C LEU A 66 -9.92 27.41 -0.46
N GLN A 67 -9.98 26.13 -0.11
CA GLN A 67 -11.23 25.35 -0.02
C GLN A 67 -12.09 25.71 1.21
N ASN A 68 -11.58 26.50 2.15
CA ASN A 68 -12.34 26.89 3.35
C ASN A 68 -13.31 28.06 3.17
N GLY A 69 -13.52 28.58 1.97
CA GLY A 69 -14.35 29.79 1.81
C GLY A 69 -15.16 29.96 0.53
N SER A 70 -14.96 29.20 -0.52
CA SER A 70 -15.79 29.36 -1.73
C SER A 70 -16.09 28.00 -2.39
N LYS A 71 -17.38 27.81 -2.74
CA LYS A 71 -17.87 26.76 -3.63
C LYS A 71 -17.35 27.02 -5.05
N ALA A 72 -16.05 26.97 -5.25
CA ALA A 72 -15.53 26.88 -6.61
C ALA A 72 -15.89 25.50 -7.13
N PRO A 73 -16.62 25.38 -8.27
CA PRO A 73 -16.82 24.10 -8.89
C PRO A 73 -15.44 23.50 -9.12
N TYR A 74 -15.27 22.24 -8.74
CA TYR A 74 -14.07 21.48 -9.04
C TYR A 74 -13.74 21.66 -10.53
N SER A 75 -12.95 22.66 -10.84
CA SER A 75 -12.33 22.79 -12.14
C SER A 75 -11.27 21.67 -12.18
N LEU A 76 -11.75 20.49 -12.46
CA LEU A 76 -10.98 19.33 -12.83
C LEU A 76 -10.26 19.60 -14.15
N LYS A 77 -9.32 20.52 -14.13
CA LYS A 77 -8.11 20.39 -14.93
C LYS A 77 -7.10 19.52 -14.17
N ALA A 78 -7.56 18.49 -13.49
CA ALA A 78 -6.72 17.37 -13.10
C ALA A 78 -6.32 16.66 -14.39
N ARG A 79 -5.29 17.18 -14.99
CA ARG A 79 -4.60 16.60 -16.13
C ARG A 79 -4.04 15.24 -15.68
N ILE A 80 -4.86 14.19 -15.85
CA ILE A 80 -4.47 12.80 -15.72
C ILE A 80 -4.14 12.35 -14.27
N PRO A 81 -5.15 12.15 -13.39
CA PRO A 81 -4.92 11.59 -12.06
C PRO A 81 -4.25 10.21 -12.13
N HIS A 82 -4.52 9.46 -13.20
CA HIS A 82 -3.91 8.15 -13.44
C HIS A 82 -2.38 8.23 -13.56
N LEU A 83 -1.83 9.21 -14.27
CA LEU A 83 -0.38 9.35 -14.41
C LEU A 83 0.28 9.66 -13.06
N ALA A 84 -0.31 10.56 -12.26
CA ALA A 84 0.20 10.91 -10.94
C ALA A 84 0.21 9.69 -9.99
N ILE A 85 -0.87 8.88 -10.02
CA ILE A 85 -0.96 7.64 -9.25
C ILE A 85 0.15 6.67 -9.66
N TRP A 86 0.30 6.42 -10.96
CA TRP A 86 1.30 5.47 -11.44
C TRP A 86 2.74 5.95 -11.22
N CYS A 87 3.04 7.23 -11.43
CA CYS A 87 4.37 7.78 -11.12
C CYS A 87 4.70 7.64 -9.64
N SER A 88 3.75 7.99 -8.75
CA SER A 88 3.91 7.80 -7.31
C SER A 88 4.10 6.32 -6.93
N ALA A 89 3.35 5.41 -7.55
CA ALA A 89 3.44 3.98 -7.29
C ALA A 89 4.77 3.36 -7.77
N ILE A 90 5.27 3.79 -8.91
CA ILE A 90 6.60 3.37 -9.41
C ILE A 90 7.70 3.82 -8.45
N LEU A 91 7.69 5.10 -8.03
CA LEU A 91 8.66 5.63 -7.07
C LEU A 91 8.55 4.92 -5.72
N PHE A 92 7.32 4.70 -5.24
CA PHE A 92 7.06 3.94 -4.01
C PHE A 92 7.71 2.56 -4.05
N SER A 93 7.55 1.83 -5.15
CA SER A 93 8.16 0.51 -5.28
C SER A 93 9.69 0.58 -5.45
N ALA A 94 10.19 1.58 -6.19
CA ALA A 94 11.60 1.71 -6.51
C ALA A 94 12.48 1.98 -5.28
N ILE A 95 12.02 2.81 -4.34
CA ILE A 95 12.79 3.14 -3.13
C ILE A 95 13.08 1.96 -2.22
N HIS A 96 12.29 0.89 -2.32
CA HIS A 96 12.51 -0.31 -1.50
C HIS A 96 13.70 -1.15 -1.97
N MET A 97 14.21 -0.93 -3.19
CA MET A 97 15.36 -1.64 -3.76
C MET A 97 15.20 -3.17 -3.79
N GLN A 98 13.96 -3.66 -3.76
CA GLN A 98 13.59 -5.09 -3.81
C GLN A 98 12.96 -5.38 -5.17
N PHE A 99 13.74 -5.90 -6.09
CA PHE A 99 13.41 -5.99 -7.51
C PHE A 99 12.40 -7.08 -7.83
N TYR A 100 12.46 -8.22 -7.13
CA TYR A 100 11.50 -9.32 -7.34
C TYR A 100 10.10 -8.99 -6.81
N GLY A 101 10.01 -8.13 -5.78
CA GLY A 101 8.77 -7.59 -5.26
C GLY A 101 8.28 -6.31 -5.93
N PHE A 102 8.99 -5.81 -6.97
CA PHE A 102 8.71 -4.49 -7.56
C PHE A 102 7.29 -4.38 -8.12
N VAL A 103 6.88 -5.31 -8.98
CA VAL A 103 5.57 -5.24 -9.65
C VAL A 103 4.41 -5.37 -8.65
N PRO A 104 4.37 -6.37 -7.77
CA PRO A 104 3.32 -6.45 -6.74
C PRO A 104 3.23 -5.20 -5.87
N ARG A 105 4.36 -4.64 -5.44
CA ARG A 105 4.39 -3.44 -4.60
C ARG A 105 3.94 -2.20 -5.37
N MET A 106 4.31 -2.06 -6.62
CA MET A 106 3.84 -1.00 -7.50
C MET A 106 2.31 -1.07 -7.69
N LEU A 107 1.75 -2.26 -7.91
CA LEU A 107 0.30 -2.45 -8.04
C LEU A 107 -0.44 -2.10 -6.75
N MET A 108 0.09 -2.50 -5.58
CA MET A 108 -0.42 -2.08 -4.28
C MET A 108 -0.34 -0.56 -4.11
N GLY A 109 0.77 0.02 -4.48
CA GLY A 109 0.96 1.46 -4.48
C GLY A 109 -0.08 2.19 -5.34
N ALA A 110 -0.36 1.70 -6.53
CA ALA A 110 -1.40 2.24 -7.39
C ALA A 110 -2.80 2.10 -6.76
N LEU A 111 -3.11 0.94 -6.16
CA LEU A 111 -4.37 0.72 -5.45
C LEU A 111 -4.57 1.75 -4.33
N PHE A 112 -3.56 2.00 -3.50
CA PHE A 112 -3.62 3.00 -2.43
C PHE A 112 -3.84 4.42 -2.99
N GLY A 113 -3.20 4.76 -4.11
CA GLY A 113 -3.43 6.02 -4.81
C GLY A 113 -4.86 6.17 -5.32
N TYR A 114 -5.44 5.11 -5.90
CA TYR A 114 -6.85 5.10 -6.31
C TYR A 114 -7.80 5.21 -5.12
N MET A 115 -7.51 4.54 -4.00
CA MET A 115 -8.32 4.65 -2.79
C MET A 115 -8.35 6.10 -2.27
N LEU A 116 -7.22 6.81 -2.27
CA LEU A 116 -7.21 8.23 -1.93
C LEU A 116 -8.11 9.04 -2.86
N VAL A 117 -8.02 8.83 -4.18
CA VAL A 117 -8.84 9.59 -5.15
C VAL A 117 -10.33 9.29 -5.01
N TRP A 118 -10.71 8.04 -4.75
CA TRP A 118 -12.12 7.65 -4.64
C TRP A 118 -12.76 8.07 -3.32
N THR A 119 -12.00 8.09 -2.23
CA THR A 119 -12.53 8.38 -0.89
C THR A 119 -12.28 9.82 -0.44
N GLY A 120 -11.29 10.48 -1.01
CA GLY A 120 -10.82 11.79 -0.54
C GLY A 120 -10.12 11.74 0.84
N SER A 121 -9.91 10.55 1.41
CA SER A 121 -9.38 10.35 2.75
C SER A 121 -8.05 9.60 2.72
N LEU A 122 -7.02 10.20 3.31
CA LEU A 122 -5.70 9.56 3.44
C LEU A 122 -5.68 8.42 4.47
N TRP A 123 -6.65 8.41 5.39
CA TRP A 123 -6.77 7.34 6.38
C TRP A 123 -7.07 5.96 5.77
N ILE A 124 -7.76 5.93 4.62
CA ILE A 124 -8.09 4.67 3.95
C ILE A 124 -6.83 3.97 3.43
N PRO A 125 -5.97 4.60 2.61
CA PRO A 125 -4.72 3.97 2.19
C PRO A 125 -3.79 3.69 3.38
N ILE A 126 -3.71 4.53 4.42
CA ILE A 126 -2.93 4.25 5.64
C ILE A 126 -3.43 2.95 6.29
N LEU A 127 -4.73 2.79 6.48
CA LEU A 127 -5.31 1.59 7.10
C LEU A 127 -5.07 0.34 6.25
N MET A 128 -5.22 0.43 4.94
CA MET A 128 -4.96 -0.68 4.03
C MET A 128 -3.48 -1.09 4.04
N HIS A 129 -2.58 -0.13 4.03
CA HIS A 129 -1.14 -0.36 4.10
C HIS A 129 -0.76 -0.98 5.46
N PHE A 130 -1.23 -0.41 6.56
CA PHE A 130 -1.04 -0.98 7.89
C PHE A 130 -1.54 -2.44 7.97
N THR A 131 -2.74 -2.71 7.46
CA THR A 131 -3.31 -4.06 7.47
C THR A 131 -2.44 -5.04 6.68
N ASN A 132 -1.97 -4.64 5.49
CA ASN A 132 -1.09 -5.46 4.69
C ASN A 132 0.21 -5.82 5.44
N ASN A 133 0.89 -4.84 6.00
CA ASN A 133 2.13 -5.06 6.73
C ASN A 133 1.90 -5.82 8.04
N ALA A 134 0.83 -5.51 8.77
CA ALA A 134 0.46 -6.22 9.99
C ALA A 134 0.16 -7.71 9.74
N MET A 135 -0.50 -8.04 8.63
CA MET A 135 -0.73 -9.43 8.24
C MET A 135 0.57 -10.19 8.01
N ALA A 136 1.56 -9.58 7.36
CA ALA A 136 2.89 -10.18 7.19
C ALA A 136 3.58 -10.42 8.54
N VAL A 137 3.58 -9.41 9.42
CA VAL A 137 4.17 -9.52 10.78
C VAL A 137 3.49 -10.62 11.59
N LEU A 138 2.15 -10.69 11.55
CA LEU A 138 1.38 -11.70 12.27
C LEU A 138 1.63 -13.10 11.72
N LEU A 139 1.65 -13.27 10.39
CA LEU A 139 1.94 -14.56 9.76
C LEU A 139 3.32 -15.07 10.17
N TYR A 140 4.33 -14.21 10.10
CA TYR A 140 5.69 -14.55 10.47
C TYR A 140 5.79 -14.94 11.95
N PHE A 141 5.17 -14.17 12.84
CA PHE A 141 5.12 -14.45 14.27
C PHE A 141 4.44 -15.80 14.60
N VAL A 142 3.31 -16.10 13.95
CA VAL A 142 2.61 -17.38 14.14
C VAL A 142 3.45 -18.52 13.59
N ALA A 143 4.05 -18.37 12.42
CA ALA A 143 4.92 -19.37 11.81
C ALA A 143 6.09 -19.75 12.72
N LEU A 144 6.79 -18.76 13.27
CA LEU A 144 7.88 -18.99 14.22
C LEU A 144 7.41 -19.72 15.48
N ARG A 145 6.29 -19.32 16.05
CA ARG A 145 5.76 -19.96 17.27
C ARG A 145 5.29 -21.40 17.06
N GLN A 146 4.81 -21.71 15.87
CA GLN A 146 4.36 -23.04 15.50
C GLN A 146 5.48 -23.92 14.94
N GLY A 147 6.69 -23.37 14.78
CA GLY A 147 7.83 -24.09 14.22
C GLY A 147 7.64 -24.44 12.73
N TRP A 148 6.96 -23.57 11.99
CA TRP A 148 6.79 -23.78 10.56
C TRP A 148 8.13 -23.58 9.84
N ASP A 149 8.26 -24.27 8.72
CA ASP A 149 9.39 -24.09 7.81
C ASP A 149 9.32 -22.70 7.15
N MET A 150 10.23 -21.81 7.54
CA MET A 150 10.22 -20.42 7.08
C MET A 150 10.50 -20.32 5.57
N GLU A 151 11.26 -21.26 4.97
CA GLU A 151 11.45 -21.28 3.52
C GLU A 151 10.11 -21.48 2.79
N LYS A 152 9.22 -22.30 3.35
CA LYS A 152 7.87 -22.50 2.80
C LYS A 152 6.97 -21.28 3.01
N VAL A 153 7.12 -20.58 4.12
CA VAL A 153 6.38 -19.33 4.38
C VAL A 153 6.80 -18.25 3.37
N ASP A 154 8.10 -18.09 3.14
CA ASP A 154 8.64 -17.14 2.15
C ASP A 154 8.27 -17.51 0.71
N ALA A 155 8.06 -18.80 0.44
CA ALA A 155 7.66 -19.30 -0.87
C ALA A 155 6.15 -19.18 -1.14
N ILE A 156 5.34 -18.65 -0.20
CA ILE A 156 3.90 -18.45 -0.42
C ILE A 156 3.68 -17.47 -1.57
N GLY A 157 2.91 -17.89 -2.57
CA GLY A 157 2.64 -17.10 -3.79
C GLY A 157 3.62 -17.40 -4.93
N THR A 158 4.59 -18.31 -4.73
CA THR A 158 5.52 -18.76 -5.76
C THR A 158 5.31 -20.25 -6.08
N ASN A 159 5.79 -20.70 -7.25
CA ASN A 159 5.76 -22.09 -7.68
C ASN A 159 4.42 -22.80 -7.38
N ASP A 160 4.42 -23.79 -6.51
CA ASP A 160 3.26 -24.65 -6.19
C ASP A 160 2.11 -23.89 -5.48
N THR A 161 2.37 -22.69 -4.96
CA THR A 161 1.40 -21.84 -4.27
C THR A 161 0.91 -20.63 -5.11
N LEU A 162 1.27 -20.56 -6.39
CA LEU A 162 0.82 -19.50 -7.32
C LEU A 162 -0.70 -19.33 -7.35
N TRP A 163 -1.44 -20.43 -7.18
CA TRP A 163 -2.90 -20.40 -7.11
C TRP A 163 -3.42 -19.53 -5.97
N LEU A 164 -2.70 -19.43 -4.83
CA LEU A 164 -3.05 -18.51 -3.74
C LEU A 164 -2.95 -17.05 -4.19
N GLY A 165 -1.95 -16.71 -5.00
CA GLY A 165 -1.80 -15.38 -5.62
C GLY A 165 -2.98 -15.07 -6.54
N VAL A 166 -3.41 -16.03 -7.36
CA VAL A 166 -4.57 -15.88 -8.25
C VAL A 166 -5.86 -15.68 -7.44
N VAL A 167 -6.09 -16.49 -6.40
CA VAL A 167 -7.25 -16.35 -5.52
C VAL A 167 -7.26 -14.99 -4.82
N SER A 168 -6.11 -14.57 -4.28
CA SER A 168 -5.95 -13.25 -3.64
C SER A 168 -6.25 -12.12 -4.62
N MET A 169 -5.78 -12.22 -5.86
CA MET A 169 -6.04 -11.23 -6.90
C MET A 169 -7.54 -11.15 -7.24
N VAL A 170 -8.22 -12.28 -7.37
CA VAL A 170 -9.67 -12.32 -7.63
C VAL A 170 -10.45 -11.68 -6.48
N ILE A 171 -10.14 -12.04 -5.23
CA ILE A 171 -10.77 -11.46 -4.04
C ILE A 171 -10.55 -9.95 -4.00
N THR A 172 -9.33 -9.49 -4.30
CA THR A 172 -8.99 -8.06 -4.34
C THR A 172 -9.80 -7.33 -5.41
N ILE A 173 -9.92 -7.88 -6.63
CA ILE A 173 -10.71 -7.29 -7.71
C ILE A 173 -12.20 -7.19 -7.32
N ILE A 174 -12.76 -8.25 -6.76
CA ILE A 174 -14.16 -8.27 -6.28
C ILE A 174 -14.34 -7.21 -5.18
N GLY A 175 -13.41 -7.14 -4.22
CA GLY A 175 -13.43 -6.15 -3.14
C GLY A 175 -13.40 -4.72 -3.67
N ILE A 176 -12.50 -4.41 -4.62
CA ILE A 176 -12.41 -3.10 -5.27
C ILE A 176 -13.73 -2.76 -5.98
N TYR A 177 -14.29 -3.71 -6.72
CA TYR A 177 -15.55 -3.50 -7.44
C TYR A 177 -16.72 -3.21 -6.47
N ALA A 178 -16.87 -4.03 -5.43
CA ALA A 178 -17.90 -3.85 -4.41
C ALA A 178 -17.75 -2.50 -3.68
N PHE A 179 -16.55 -2.14 -3.30
CA PHE A 179 -16.24 -0.88 -2.63
C PHE A 179 -16.56 0.33 -3.52
N ARG A 180 -16.12 0.30 -4.78
CA ARG A 180 -16.42 1.37 -5.74
C ARG A 180 -17.92 1.54 -5.99
N ARG A 181 -18.65 0.43 -6.09
CA ARG A 181 -20.11 0.45 -6.23
C ARG A 181 -20.78 1.07 -5.02
N SER A 182 -20.33 0.75 -3.81
CA SER A 182 -20.85 1.31 -2.56
C SER A 182 -20.68 2.84 -2.50
N ILE A 183 -19.48 3.35 -2.82
CA ILE A 183 -19.23 4.81 -2.86
C ILE A 183 -20.12 5.49 -3.89
N THR A 184 -20.29 4.90 -5.07
CA THR A 184 -21.13 5.49 -6.14
C THR A 184 -22.58 5.58 -5.70
N MET A 185 -23.11 4.56 -5.05
CA MET A 185 -24.50 4.54 -4.54
C MET A 185 -24.69 5.55 -3.40
N SER A 186 -23.73 5.65 -2.48
CA SER A 186 -23.77 6.63 -1.38
C SER A 186 -23.81 8.05 -1.91
N ASN A 187 -22.98 8.38 -2.89
CA ASN A 187 -22.92 9.70 -3.52
C ASN A 187 -24.21 10.02 -4.31
N ALA A 188 -24.85 9.02 -4.93
CA ALA A 188 -26.12 9.19 -5.62
C ALA A 188 -27.26 9.51 -4.62
N SER A 189 -27.33 8.77 -3.51
CA SER A 189 -28.30 8.96 -2.45
C SER A 189 -28.21 10.37 -1.83
N SER A 190 -27.00 10.85 -1.54
CA SER A 190 -26.81 12.17 -0.95
C SER A 190 -27.19 13.33 -1.90
N ARG A 191 -27.13 13.10 -3.23
CA ARG A 191 -27.58 14.09 -4.24
C ARG A 191 -29.11 14.16 -4.39
N MET A 192 -29.82 13.09 -4.02
CA MET A 192 -31.29 13.06 -4.09
C MET A 192 -31.96 13.62 -2.83
N SER A 193 -31.21 13.75 -1.73
CA SER A 193 -31.71 14.29 -0.46
C SER A 193 -31.49 15.80 -0.28
N ASN A 194 -30.77 16.45 -1.22
CA ASN A 194 -30.56 17.89 -1.29
C ASN A 194 -31.33 18.51 -2.47
#